data_6ed94a34d892159a3f44b13691aeecad
#
_entry.id   6ed94a34d892159a3f44b13691aeecad
#
_cell.length_a   1.000
_cell.length_b   1.000
_cell.length_c   1.000
_cell.angle_alpha   90.00
_cell.angle_beta   90.00
_cell.angle_gamma   90.00
#
_symmetry.space_group_name_H-M   'P 1'
#
loop_
_entity.id
_entity.type
_entity.pdbx_description
1 polymer ?
#
loop_
_entity_poly.entity_id
_entity_poly.type
_entity_poly.pdbx_seq_one_letter_code
_entity_poly.pdbx_strand_id
1 'polypeptide(L)'
;MRAYKGFTKELISRFGNGEAETCCFVPGETKEVKASKTVSCGFHCCENPFECLDWYSFNGENRFFIVEAAGDIDEDDEERIACTKITLIEELTPFKFAMEGMKYIITHPARGKWQQLKRGVTVARDRAEAKERGCIAIARGEHPVVTGVEGSILGLIVETGGMITGAKLFMVTQEQAGRSYTLDASRKLEEEVYEKKAC
;
A
#
# COMPACT_ATOMS: atom_id res chain seq x y z
N MET A 1 11.87 -8.70 -12.02
CA MET A 1 11.80 -7.71 -10.92
C MET A 1 10.41 -7.79 -10.28
N ARG A 2 10.33 -7.86 -8.94
CA ARG A 2 9.04 -7.82 -8.22
C ARG A 2 8.51 -6.39 -8.16
N ALA A 3 7.26 -6.20 -8.51
CA ALA A 3 6.58 -4.91 -8.49
C ALA A 3 5.09 -5.10 -8.14
N TYR A 4 4.33 -4.00 -8.16
CA TYR A 4 2.90 -3.99 -7.83
C TYR A 4 2.12 -3.29 -8.93
N LYS A 5 0.90 -3.79 -9.17
CA LYS A 5 0.01 -3.19 -10.17
C LYS A 5 -1.45 -3.28 -9.73
N GLY A 6 -2.19 -2.20 -9.96
CA GLY A 6 -3.64 -2.17 -9.85
C GLY A 6 -4.32 -2.52 -11.18
N PHE A 7 -5.54 -3.03 -11.08
CA PHE A 7 -6.40 -3.37 -12.20
C PHE A 7 -7.87 -3.05 -11.87
N THR A 8 -8.71 -3.00 -12.89
CA THR A 8 -10.16 -3.06 -12.71
C THR A 8 -10.56 -4.43 -12.15
N LYS A 9 -11.82 -4.58 -11.78
CA LYS A 9 -12.39 -5.87 -11.34
C LYS A 9 -12.22 -6.97 -12.38
N GLU A 10 -12.30 -6.63 -13.65
CA GLU A 10 -12.17 -7.51 -14.82
C GLU A 10 -10.70 -7.76 -15.23
N LEU A 11 -9.74 -7.33 -14.43
CA LEU A 11 -8.30 -7.40 -14.72
C LEU A 11 -7.91 -6.65 -16.01
N ILE A 12 -8.48 -5.48 -16.22
CA ILE A 12 -8.12 -4.59 -17.30
C ILE A 12 -7.23 -3.45 -16.73
N SER A 13 -6.18 -3.08 -17.45
CA SER A 13 -5.41 -1.87 -17.15
C SER A 13 -6.15 -0.64 -17.68
N ARG A 14 -6.43 0.38 -16.84
CA ARG A 14 -7.17 1.58 -17.25
C ARG A 14 -6.31 2.62 -17.97
N PHE A 15 -5.01 2.56 -17.75
CA PHE A 15 -4.08 3.59 -18.18
C PHE A 15 -2.92 2.93 -18.92
N GLY A 16 -2.98 2.94 -20.20
CA GLY A 16 -1.95 2.53 -21.10
C GLY A 16 -2.22 3.16 -22.47
N ASN A 17 -1.22 3.54 -23.18
CA ASN A 17 -1.35 4.01 -24.55
C ASN A 17 -1.00 2.86 -25.50
N GLY A 18 -1.97 2.43 -26.32
CA GLY A 18 -1.75 1.43 -27.35
C GLY A 18 -2.12 -0.01 -26.95
N GLU A 19 -1.35 -1.00 -27.41
CA GLU A 19 -1.66 -2.42 -27.30
C GLU A 19 -1.81 -2.94 -25.84
N ALA A 20 -1.24 -2.24 -24.86
CA ALA A 20 -1.34 -2.57 -23.44
C ALA A 20 -2.65 -2.13 -22.79
N GLU A 21 -3.43 -1.24 -23.42
CA GLU A 21 -4.64 -0.62 -22.83
C GLU A 21 -5.82 -1.56 -22.66
N THR A 22 -5.96 -2.53 -23.54
CA THR A 22 -7.14 -3.40 -23.62
C THR A 22 -6.86 -4.84 -23.27
N CYS A 23 -5.65 -5.15 -22.77
CA CYS A 23 -5.32 -6.50 -22.36
C CYS A 23 -6.10 -6.91 -21.10
N CYS A 24 -6.96 -7.93 -21.25
CA CYS A 24 -7.40 -8.71 -20.10
C CYS A 24 -6.20 -9.52 -19.61
N PHE A 25 -5.84 -9.34 -18.33
CA PHE A 25 -4.76 -10.08 -17.72
C PHE A 25 -5.28 -11.38 -17.10
N VAL A 26 -4.48 -12.44 -17.19
CA VAL A 26 -4.79 -13.72 -16.57
C VAL A 26 -3.67 -14.05 -15.58
N PRO A 27 -4.00 -14.37 -14.31
CA PRO A 27 -2.99 -14.76 -13.34
C PRO A 27 -2.15 -15.94 -13.83
N GLY A 28 -0.83 -15.81 -13.70
CA GLY A 28 0.14 -16.83 -14.15
C GLY A 28 0.55 -16.73 -15.63
N GLU A 29 -0.17 -15.96 -16.45
CA GLU A 29 0.25 -15.70 -17.83
C GLU A 29 1.18 -14.51 -17.94
N THR A 30 2.22 -14.64 -18.76
CA THR A 30 3.09 -13.51 -19.14
C THR A 30 2.53 -12.81 -20.36
N LYS A 31 2.34 -11.52 -20.25
CA LYS A 31 2.03 -10.64 -21.40
C LYS A 31 3.31 -9.96 -21.87
N GLU A 32 3.40 -9.73 -23.19
CA GLU A 32 4.56 -9.09 -23.82
C GLU A 32 4.14 -8.02 -24.81
N VAL A 33 4.88 -6.92 -24.83
CA VAL A 33 4.75 -5.79 -25.80
C VAL A 33 6.14 -5.45 -26.36
N LYS A 34 6.17 -4.71 -27.47
CA LYS A 34 7.41 -4.47 -28.23
C LYS A 34 8.36 -3.46 -27.57
N ALA A 35 7.83 -2.52 -26.76
CA ALA A 35 8.62 -1.43 -26.17
C ALA A 35 8.07 -1.02 -24.83
N SER A 36 8.93 -0.46 -23.99
CA SER A 36 8.58 0.13 -22.69
C SER A 36 9.21 1.51 -22.54
N LYS A 37 8.43 2.45 -22.04
CA LYS A 37 8.85 3.79 -21.65
C LYS A 37 7.91 4.32 -20.58
N THR A 38 8.42 4.76 -19.43
CA THR A 38 7.61 5.35 -18.36
C THR A 38 6.73 6.47 -18.89
N VAL A 39 5.46 6.48 -18.46
CA VAL A 39 4.44 7.46 -18.90
C VAL A 39 4.04 7.38 -20.39
N SER A 40 4.63 6.49 -21.18
CA SER A 40 4.43 6.47 -22.64
C SER A 40 3.91 5.12 -23.15
N CYS A 41 4.64 4.04 -22.96
CA CYS A 41 4.26 2.73 -23.49
C CYS A 41 4.77 1.58 -22.60
N GLY A 42 4.31 0.36 -22.86
CA GLY A 42 4.64 -0.82 -22.07
C GLY A 42 3.64 -1.08 -20.93
N PHE A 43 3.97 -2.06 -20.11
CA PHE A 43 3.18 -2.34 -18.92
C PHE A 43 3.73 -1.52 -17.75
N HIS A 44 2.88 -0.70 -17.14
CA HIS A 44 3.25 0.12 -16.00
C HIS A 44 2.93 -0.59 -14.68
N CYS A 45 3.86 -0.54 -13.75
CA CYS A 45 3.74 -1.03 -12.38
C CYS A 45 4.52 -0.12 -11.43
N CYS A 46 4.46 -0.39 -10.13
CA CYS A 46 5.08 0.44 -9.10
C CYS A 46 5.97 -0.42 -8.19
N GLU A 47 7.06 0.15 -7.70
CA GLU A 47 7.88 -0.47 -6.67
C GLU A 47 7.17 -0.43 -5.29
N ASN A 48 6.52 0.69 -4.98
CA ASN A 48 5.69 0.86 -3.80
C ASN A 48 4.23 0.50 -4.12
N PRO A 49 3.61 -0.48 -3.42
CA PRO A 49 2.21 -0.84 -3.68
C PRO A 49 1.24 0.33 -3.50
N PHE A 50 1.52 1.27 -2.58
CA PHE A 50 0.65 2.42 -2.36
C PHE A 50 0.65 3.42 -3.51
N GLU A 51 1.66 3.46 -4.37
CA GLU A 51 1.66 4.27 -5.60
C GLU A 51 0.62 3.79 -6.61
N CYS A 52 0.20 2.51 -6.56
CA CYS A 52 -0.92 2.03 -7.37
C CYS A 52 -2.21 2.82 -7.11
N LEU A 53 -2.34 3.45 -5.94
CA LEU A 53 -3.52 4.22 -5.53
C LEU A 53 -3.67 5.55 -6.29
N ASP A 54 -2.66 6.01 -6.99
CA ASP A 54 -2.74 7.17 -7.87
C ASP A 54 -3.61 6.89 -9.10
N TRP A 55 -3.75 5.60 -9.46
CA TRP A 55 -4.43 5.13 -10.65
C TRP A 55 -5.69 4.31 -10.35
N TYR A 56 -5.70 3.58 -9.22
CA TYR A 56 -6.75 2.63 -8.85
C TYR A 56 -7.17 2.86 -7.40
N SER A 57 -8.40 3.34 -7.18
CA SER A 57 -8.93 3.59 -5.83
C SER A 57 -9.04 2.30 -5.02
N PHE A 58 -8.76 2.40 -3.73
CA PHE A 58 -8.94 1.30 -2.77
C PHE A 58 -10.40 1.30 -2.25
N ASN A 59 -11.32 0.76 -3.06
CA ASN A 59 -12.77 0.83 -2.82
C ASN A 59 -13.48 -0.51 -3.02
N GLY A 60 -12.74 -1.61 -3.13
CA GLY A 60 -13.28 -2.95 -3.40
C GLY A 60 -13.66 -3.22 -4.87
N GLU A 61 -13.61 -2.22 -5.75
CA GLU A 61 -13.90 -2.38 -7.19
C GLU A 61 -12.64 -2.61 -8.02
N ASN A 62 -11.46 -2.35 -7.44
CA ASN A 62 -10.18 -2.58 -8.08
C ASN A 62 -9.44 -3.72 -7.38
N ARG A 63 -8.56 -4.37 -8.13
CA ARG A 63 -7.76 -5.50 -7.67
C ARG A 63 -6.28 -5.13 -7.74
N PHE A 64 -5.51 -5.57 -6.77
CA PHE A 64 -4.08 -5.28 -6.68
C PHE A 64 -3.29 -6.57 -6.67
N PHE A 65 -2.19 -6.59 -7.42
CA PHE A 65 -1.36 -7.78 -7.59
C PHE A 65 0.11 -7.49 -7.32
N ILE A 66 0.79 -8.51 -6.81
CA ILE A 66 2.22 -8.66 -7.00
C ILE A 66 2.42 -9.10 -8.45
N VAL A 67 3.30 -8.43 -9.15
CA VAL A 67 3.65 -8.74 -10.53
C VAL A 67 5.15 -8.98 -10.66
N GLU A 68 5.55 -9.77 -11.65
CA GLU A 68 6.91 -9.84 -12.14
C GLU A 68 7.03 -8.96 -13.38
N ALA A 69 7.83 -7.90 -13.28
CA ALA A 69 8.23 -7.06 -14.41
C ALA A 69 9.53 -7.58 -14.99
N ALA A 70 9.58 -7.77 -16.32
CA ALA A 70 10.72 -8.33 -17.02
C ALA A 70 10.84 -7.74 -18.45
N GLY A 71 11.84 -8.22 -19.18
CA GLY A 71 12.18 -7.74 -20.51
C GLY A 71 12.95 -6.43 -20.45
N ASP A 72 12.62 -5.50 -21.33
CA ASP A 72 13.15 -4.14 -21.29
C ASP A 72 12.42 -3.35 -20.20
N ILE A 73 13.17 -2.78 -19.28
CA ILE A 73 12.65 -2.08 -18.10
C ILE A 73 13.13 -0.63 -18.13
N ASP A 74 12.19 0.31 -18.02
CA ASP A 74 12.43 1.74 -17.88
C ASP A 74 11.86 2.19 -16.53
N GLU A 75 12.67 2.85 -15.71
CA GLU A 75 12.31 3.31 -14.38
C GLU A 75 12.44 4.83 -14.31
N ASP A 76 11.57 5.50 -13.59
CA ASP A 76 11.72 6.91 -13.27
C ASP A 76 11.98 7.13 -11.77
N ASP A 77 12.42 8.32 -11.41
CA ASP A 77 12.74 8.69 -10.02
C ASP A 77 11.50 8.71 -9.10
N GLU A 78 10.31 8.54 -9.65
CA GLU A 78 9.04 8.53 -8.91
C GLU A 78 8.51 7.12 -8.62
N GLU A 79 9.39 6.10 -8.67
CA GLU A 79 9.06 4.70 -8.31
C GLU A 79 8.12 4.00 -9.32
N ARG A 80 7.94 4.61 -10.52
CA ARG A 80 7.19 4.02 -11.63
C ARG A 80 8.10 3.17 -12.50
N ILE A 81 7.57 2.05 -12.92
CA ILE A 81 8.27 1.07 -13.74
C ILE A 81 7.44 0.85 -15.01
N ALA A 82 8.07 0.93 -16.17
CA ALA A 82 7.53 0.42 -17.42
C ALA A 82 8.33 -0.80 -17.86
N CYS A 83 7.67 -1.85 -18.32
CA CYS A 83 8.33 -3.07 -18.76
C CYS A 83 7.69 -3.66 -20.02
N THR A 84 8.46 -4.43 -20.77
CA THR A 84 7.95 -5.11 -21.97
C THR A 84 7.29 -6.45 -21.64
N LYS A 85 7.56 -7.03 -20.48
CA LYS A 85 6.94 -8.29 -20.03
C LYS A 85 6.40 -8.16 -18.64
N ILE A 86 5.19 -8.65 -18.41
CA ILE A 86 4.57 -8.67 -17.10
C ILE A 86 3.82 -9.97 -16.84
N THR A 87 4.00 -10.51 -15.63
CA THR A 87 3.30 -11.71 -15.16
C THR A 87 2.58 -11.39 -13.85
N LEU A 88 1.30 -11.72 -13.74
CA LEU A 88 0.55 -11.61 -12.48
C LEU A 88 0.89 -12.81 -11.59
N ILE A 89 1.51 -12.54 -10.44
CA ILE A 89 2.00 -13.60 -9.54
C ILE A 89 0.98 -13.91 -8.44
N GLU A 90 0.49 -12.88 -7.73
CA GLU A 90 -0.39 -13.07 -6.58
C GLU A 90 -1.35 -11.90 -6.42
N GLU A 91 -2.64 -12.18 -6.24
CA GLU A 91 -3.62 -11.17 -5.86
C GLU A 91 -3.48 -10.80 -4.39
N LEU A 92 -3.48 -9.53 -4.11
CA LEU A 92 -3.36 -9.00 -2.76
C LEU A 92 -4.75 -8.81 -2.14
N THR A 93 -5.01 -9.52 -1.06
CA THR A 93 -6.12 -9.15 -0.17
C THR A 93 -5.85 -7.78 0.46
N PRO A 94 -6.87 -7.06 0.98
CA PRO A 94 -6.66 -5.77 1.67
C PRO A 94 -5.57 -5.83 2.75
N PHE A 95 -5.54 -6.90 3.52
CA PHE A 95 -4.51 -7.09 4.57
C PHE A 95 -3.11 -7.28 3.98
N LYS A 96 -2.97 -8.10 2.94
CA LYS A 96 -1.68 -8.28 2.25
C LYS A 96 -1.21 -7.00 1.56
N PHE A 97 -2.13 -6.23 0.97
CA PHE A 97 -1.80 -4.94 0.36
C PHE A 97 -1.23 -3.96 1.40
N ALA A 98 -1.89 -3.84 2.56
CA ALA A 98 -1.38 -3.04 3.68
C ALA A 98 -0.03 -3.54 4.19
N MET A 99 0.15 -4.87 4.29
CA MET A 99 1.39 -5.49 4.73
C MET A 99 2.55 -5.20 3.77
N GLU A 100 2.35 -5.32 2.47
CA GLU A 100 3.38 -5.02 1.46
C GLU A 100 3.73 -3.53 1.44
N GLY A 101 2.73 -2.63 1.53
CA GLY A 101 2.98 -1.19 1.62
C GLY A 101 3.73 -0.80 2.90
N MET A 102 3.35 -1.36 4.02
CA MET A 102 4.05 -1.15 5.29
C MET A 102 5.49 -1.70 5.24
N LYS A 103 5.69 -2.88 4.65
CA LYS A 103 7.01 -3.46 4.43
C LYS A 103 7.89 -2.57 3.56
N TYR A 104 7.33 -2.00 2.48
CA TYR A 104 8.05 -1.06 1.62
C TYR A 104 8.54 0.15 2.43
N ILE A 105 7.68 0.78 3.21
CA ILE A 105 8.04 1.92 4.07
C ILE A 105 9.17 1.55 5.05
N ILE A 106 9.12 0.35 5.64
CA ILE A 106 10.12 -0.13 6.60
C ILE A 106 11.47 -0.38 5.92
N THR A 107 11.47 -0.92 4.72
CA THR A 107 12.71 -1.23 3.98
C THR A 107 13.30 -0.02 3.26
N HIS A 108 12.53 1.06 3.10
CA HIS A 108 12.95 2.32 2.47
C HIS A 108 12.73 3.52 3.42
N PRO A 109 13.30 3.52 4.64
CA PRO A 109 12.97 4.51 5.68
C PRO A 109 13.34 5.95 5.30
N ALA A 110 14.31 6.12 4.42
CA ALA A 110 14.77 7.43 3.95
C ALA A 110 13.93 8.02 2.80
N ARG A 111 13.02 7.23 2.19
CA ARG A 111 12.12 7.74 1.14
C ARG A 111 11.15 8.77 1.72
N GLY A 112 11.15 9.98 1.15
CA GLY A 112 10.33 11.10 1.63
C GLY A 112 8.83 10.93 1.33
N LYS A 113 8.48 10.26 0.23
CA LYS A 113 7.10 10.09 -0.27
C LYS A 113 6.42 8.82 0.28
N TRP A 114 6.45 8.59 1.57
CA TRP A 114 5.76 7.45 2.18
C TRP A 114 4.34 7.74 2.66
N GLN A 115 4.00 9.03 2.82
CA GLN A 115 2.66 9.42 3.27
C GLN A 115 1.64 9.27 2.13
N GLN A 116 0.47 8.74 2.47
CA GLN A 116 -0.65 8.55 1.54
C GLN A 116 -1.94 9.06 2.15
N LEU A 117 -2.68 9.85 1.40
CA LEU A 117 -4.04 10.25 1.75
C LEU A 117 -4.93 9.99 0.53
N LYS A 118 -5.38 8.76 0.41
CA LYS A 118 -6.23 8.28 -0.68
C LYS A 118 -7.51 7.68 -0.12
N ARG A 119 -8.55 7.62 -0.92
CA ARG A 119 -9.79 6.98 -0.49
C ARG A 119 -9.53 5.53 -0.03
N GLY A 120 -9.85 5.23 1.21
CA GLY A 120 -9.68 3.91 1.81
C GLY A 120 -8.27 3.61 2.34
N VAL A 121 -7.27 4.48 2.11
CA VAL A 121 -5.91 4.30 2.63
C VAL A 121 -5.35 5.62 3.15
N THR A 122 -4.99 5.64 4.43
CA THR A 122 -4.31 6.75 5.10
C THR A 122 -2.98 6.25 5.66
N VAL A 123 -1.88 6.82 5.20
CA VAL A 123 -0.55 6.62 5.81
C VAL A 123 -0.04 8.00 6.22
N ALA A 124 0.11 8.23 7.52
CA ALA A 124 0.38 9.56 8.06
C ALA A 124 1.43 9.54 9.17
N ARG A 125 1.99 10.71 9.44
CA ARG A 125 2.88 10.92 10.58
C ARG A 125 2.06 10.99 11.87
N ASP A 126 2.54 10.32 12.89
CA ASP A 126 2.08 10.29 14.27
C ASP A 126 0.64 9.75 14.47
N ARG A 127 -0.32 10.11 13.64
CA ARG A 127 -1.72 9.65 13.81
C ARG A 127 -2.37 9.30 12.48
N ALA A 128 -3.12 8.16 12.47
CA ALA A 128 -3.94 7.78 11.34
C ALA A 128 -5.25 7.13 11.79
N GLU A 129 -6.32 7.36 11.03
CA GLU A 129 -7.66 6.84 11.33
C GLU A 129 -8.26 6.15 10.11
N ALA A 130 -8.84 4.97 10.33
CA ALA A 130 -9.66 4.23 9.36
C ALA A 130 -11.14 4.35 9.73
N LYS A 131 -11.91 5.09 8.92
CA LYS A 131 -13.32 5.44 9.22
C LYS A 131 -14.33 4.44 8.71
N GLU A 132 -13.92 3.53 7.84
CA GLU A 132 -14.81 2.54 7.22
C GLU A 132 -14.19 1.14 7.29
N ARG A 133 -15.03 0.11 7.29
CA ARG A 133 -14.62 -1.29 7.22
C ARG A 133 -13.78 -1.53 5.96
N GLY A 134 -12.70 -2.28 6.09
CA GLY A 134 -11.79 -2.58 4.99
C GLY A 134 -10.78 -1.48 4.67
N CYS A 135 -10.95 -0.26 5.22
CA CYS A 135 -9.96 0.81 5.07
C CYS A 135 -8.66 0.51 5.82
N ILE A 136 -7.58 1.11 5.36
CA ILE A 136 -6.24 0.98 5.92
C ILE A 136 -5.83 2.31 6.55
N ALA A 137 -5.32 2.26 7.79
CA ALA A 137 -4.67 3.40 8.42
C ALA A 137 -3.33 2.99 9.03
N ILE A 138 -2.26 3.65 8.62
CA ILE A 138 -0.90 3.40 9.11
C ILE A 138 -0.33 4.71 9.65
N ALA A 139 0.12 4.68 10.90
CA ALA A 139 0.83 5.79 11.52
C ALA A 139 2.32 5.46 11.67
N ARG A 140 3.18 6.43 11.36
CA ARG A 140 4.64 6.35 11.50
C ARG A 140 5.16 7.53 12.31
N GLY A 141 5.96 7.27 13.34
CA GLY A 141 6.54 8.30 14.20
C GLY A 141 7.19 7.73 15.45
N GLU A 142 7.58 8.60 16.39
CA GLU A 142 8.15 8.15 17.68
C GLU A 142 7.09 7.52 18.58
N HIS A 143 5.88 8.07 18.59
CA HIS A 143 4.72 7.57 19.33
C HIS A 143 3.49 7.51 18.41
N PRO A 144 3.51 6.61 17.39
CA PRO A 144 2.43 6.54 16.42
C PRO A 144 1.16 5.98 17.06
N VAL A 145 0.02 6.55 16.66
CA VAL A 145 -1.30 6.16 17.15
C VAL A 145 -2.24 5.89 16.00
N VAL A 146 -2.99 4.80 16.08
CA VAL A 146 -4.01 4.45 15.07
C VAL A 146 -5.35 4.19 15.73
N THR A 147 -6.41 4.57 15.02
CA THR A 147 -7.80 4.32 15.43
C THR A 147 -8.56 3.77 14.22
N GLY A 148 -9.53 2.89 14.46
CA GLY A 148 -10.33 2.37 13.35
C GLY A 148 -11.62 1.72 13.79
N VAL A 149 -12.52 1.52 12.82
CA VAL A 149 -13.75 0.77 13.00
C VAL A 149 -13.51 -0.72 12.83
N GLU A 150 -14.47 -1.55 13.26
CA GLU A 150 -14.41 -3.01 13.07
C GLU A 150 -14.14 -3.39 11.61
N GLY A 151 -13.19 -4.32 11.40
CA GLY A 151 -12.79 -4.84 10.09
C GLY A 151 -11.91 -3.87 9.28
N SER A 152 -11.49 -2.73 9.84
CA SER A 152 -10.40 -1.93 9.28
C SER A 152 -9.03 -2.54 9.57
N ILE A 153 -8.00 -2.10 8.85
CA ILE A 153 -6.63 -2.59 8.97
C ILE A 153 -5.76 -1.45 9.49
N LEU A 154 -5.14 -1.66 10.65
CA LEU A 154 -4.33 -0.66 11.31
C LEU A 154 -2.86 -1.06 11.36
N GLY A 155 -1.98 -0.11 11.06
CA GLY A 155 -0.52 -0.28 11.08
C GLY A 155 0.17 0.77 11.92
N LEU A 156 1.15 0.33 12.70
CA LEU A 156 2.01 1.16 13.51
C LEU A 156 3.47 0.95 13.08
N ILE A 157 4.19 2.03 12.81
CA ILE A 157 5.63 2.02 12.52
C ILE A 157 6.31 2.97 13.49
N VAL A 158 7.08 2.42 14.42
CA VAL A 158 7.77 3.20 15.45
C VAL A 158 9.16 3.57 14.99
N GLU A 159 9.48 4.86 15.12
CA GLU A 159 10.82 5.42 14.89
C GLU A 159 11.47 5.80 16.21
N THR A 160 12.76 5.64 16.29
CA THR A 160 13.57 6.13 17.40
C THR A 160 14.89 6.65 16.85
N GLY A 161 15.17 7.95 17.02
CA GLY A 161 16.38 8.56 16.47
C GLY A 161 16.51 8.44 14.95
N GLY A 162 15.40 8.49 14.22
CA GLY A 162 15.36 8.37 12.75
C GLY A 162 15.44 6.93 12.20
N MET A 163 15.52 5.93 13.09
CA MET A 163 15.51 4.52 12.69
C MET A 163 14.18 3.86 13.03
N ILE A 164 13.69 2.97 12.16
CA ILE A 164 12.52 2.16 12.45
C ILE A 164 12.90 1.07 13.43
N THR A 165 12.26 1.07 14.60
CA THR A 165 12.56 0.18 15.73
C THR A 165 11.45 -0.81 16.06
N GLY A 166 10.26 -0.65 15.45
CA GLY A 166 9.14 -1.55 15.65
C GLY A 166 8.05 -1.32 14.64
N ALA A 167 7.30 -2.38 14.37
CA ALA A 167 6.13 -2.29 13.49
C ALA A 167 5.09 -3.35 13.85
N LYS A 168 3.82 -3.01 13.68
CA LYS A 168 2.69 -3.91 13.91
C LYS A 168 1.58 -3.62 12.90
N LEU A 169 1.03 -4.67 12.31
CA LEU A 169 -0.17 -4.61 11.47
C LEU A 169 -1.23 -5.54 12.07
N PHE A 170 -2.48 -5.09 12.13
CA PHE A 170 -3.58 -5.89 12.67
C PHE A 170 -4.92 -5.46 12.07
N MET A 171 -5.90 -6.37 12.13
CA MET A 171 -7.28 -6.07 11.77
C MET A 171 -8.07 -5.78 13.04
N VAL A 172 -8.88 -4.75 13.01
CA VAL A 172 -9.69 -4.31 14.16
C VAL A 172 -10.85 -5.27 14.39
N THR A 173 -10.92 -5.82 15.59
CA THR A 173 -12.07 -6.61 16.06
C THR A 173 -13.19 -5.71 16.57
N GLN A 174 -14.39 -6.26 16.80
CA GLN A 174 -15.50 -5.52 17.38
C GLN A 174 -15.14 -4.88 18.74
N GLU A 175 -14.40 -5.59 19.59
CA GLU A 175 -13.97 -5.09 20.90
C GLU A 175 -12.95 -3.96 20.82
N GLN A 176 -12.19 -3.91 19.74
CA GLN A 176 -11.15 -2.91 19.48
C GLN A 176 -11.68 -1.66 18.77
N ALA A 177 -12.88 -1.74 18.20
CA ALA A 177 -13.44 -0.67 17.36
C ALA A 177 -13.58 0.65 18.13
N GLY A 178 -13.14 1.74 17.51
CA GLY A 178 -13.21 3.09 18.06
C GLY A 178 -12.17 3.41 19.13
N ARG A 179 -11.33 2.44 19.51
CA ARG A 179 -10.23 2.67 20.45
C ARG A 179 -8.95 3.07 19.70
N SER A 180 -8.09 3.79 20.40
CA SER A 180 -6.78 4.20 19.89
C SER A 180 -5.71 3.23 20.36
N TYR A 181 -4.77 2.90 19.47
CA TYR A 181 -3.70 1.93 19.73
C TYR A 181 -2.34 2.52 19.39
N THR A 182 -1.36 2.14 20.21
CA THR A 182 0.07 2.40 20.01
C THR A 182 0.88 1.13 20.30
N LEU A 183 2.20 1.22 20.28
CA LEU A 183 3.10 0.16 20.75
C LEU A 183 3.80 0.60 22.03
N ASP A 184 3.77 -0.28 23.05
CA ASP A 184 4.53 -0.09 24.28
C ASP A 184 6.07 -0.19 24.05
N ALA A 185 6.85 0.02 25.10
CA ALA A 185 8.32 -0.09 25.06
C ALA A 185 8.81 -1.50 24.64
N SER A 186 7.99 -2.54 24.85
CA SER A 186 8.26 -3.93 24.43
C SER A 186 7.76 -4.23 23.01
N ARG A 187 7.26 -3.23 22.29
CA ARG A 187 6.64 -3.34 20.94
C ARG A 187 5.38 -4.21 20.92
N LYS A 188 4.67 -4.29 22.03
CA LYS A 188 3.33 -4.89 22.11
C LYS A 188 2.26 -3.84 21.87
N LEU A 189 1.14 -4.28 21.32
CA LEU A 189 -0.02 -3.41 21.09
C LEU A 189 -0.61 -2.99 22.45
N GLU A 190 -0.77 -1.70 22.65
CA GLU A 190 -1.33 -1.08 23.83
C GLU A 190 -2.48 -0.14 23.44
N GLU A 191 -3.54 -0.12 24.23
CA GLU A 191 -4.62 0.86 24.06
C GLU A 191 -4.14 2.21 24.61
N GLU A 192 -4.18 3.26 23.79
CA GLU A 192 -3.86 4.62 24.22
C GLU A 192 -5.08 5.22 24.93
N VAL A 193 -4.97 5.37 26.24
CA VAL A 193 -6.00 6.02 27.04
C VAL A 193 -5.71 7.51 27.12
N TYR A 194 -6.57 8.32 26.49
CA TYR A 194 -6.52 9.78 26.69
C TYR A 194 -7.06 10.12 28.08
N GLU A 195 -6.18 10.43 29.01
CA GLU A 195 -6.62 11.21 30.18
C GLU A 195 -7.09 12.57 29.69
N LYS A 196 -8.41 12.79 29.66
CA LYS A 196 -8.96 14.15 29.54
C LYS A 196 -8.42 14.95 30.72
N LYS A 197 -7.37 15.75 30.52
CA LYS A 197 -7.06 16.81 31.48
C LYS A 197 -8.31 17.66 31.58
N ALA A 198 -8.98 17.57 32.72
CA ALA A 198 -10.05 18.49 33.08
C ALA A 198 -9.47 19.91 33.08
N CYS A 199 -10.03 20.77 32.22
CA CYS A 199 -9.78 22.21 32.28
C CYS A 199 -10.45 22.81 33.51
#